data_53776831ca24e3367f943cb6817cfc8c
#
_entry.id   53776831ca24e3367f943cb6817cfc8c
#
_cell.length_a   1.000
_cell.length_b   1.000
_cell.length_c   1.000
_cell.angle_alpha   90.00
_cell.angle_beta   90.00
_cell.angle_gamma   90.00
#
_symmetry.space_group_name_H-M   'P 1'
#
loop_
_entity.id
_entity.type
_entity.pdbx_description
1 polymer ?
#
loop_
_entity_poly.entity_id
_entity_poly.type
_entity_poly.pdbx_seq_one_letter_code
_entity_poly.pdbx_strand_id
1 'polypeptide(L)'
;MIVNHYRLRSSVRTYNLGGMGCSAGVIAVELARDLLQVHRGARALVVSTENLTQNWYLGAERSMLVGNALFRMGGSAVLMTNVPADVPRCRYRLAHVVRTHVGADDQAYDAIFEMEDVTGARGVKLSKNIMDVAGGALKRNLTELAPLVLPLREQARFFAHLGLHLWQQQRGWAWAWRGGARGASGTSDPHRRRGAGASRSTPSRPPRPLLPAGTPSASASGPSSTAAALGAAAASPPGPYVPDFHTAFEHFCFHTGGRPVIDVLEKALDLTTVDVEASRYALRVYGNTSSASVWYEMEFLEAAGRMRSGDRTWQLAFGSGFKCNSAVWVALRDVPPAPDVIREG
;
A
#
# COMPACT_ATOMS: atom_id res chain seq x y z
N MET A 1 -12.73 15.49 -25.93
CA MET A 1 -11.58 16.33 -26.27
C MET A 1 -10.52 15.58 -27.09
N ILE A 2 -9.89 14.50 -26.60
CA ILE A 2 -8.82 13.75 -27.29
C ILE A 2 -9.25 13.25 -28.67
N VAL A 3 -10.39 12.56 -28.76
CA VAL A 3 -10.93 12.04 -30.04
C VAL A 3 -11.06 13.14 -31.10
N ASN A 4 -11.62 14.28 -30.73
CA ASN A 4 -11.83 15.39 -31.64
C ASN A 4 -10.51 16.10 -31.99
N HIS A 5 -9.64 16.33 -31.00
CA HIS A 5 -8.36 17.01 -31.20
C HIS A 5 -7.46 16.24 -32.17
N TYR A 6 -7.32 14.92 -31.96
CA TYR A 6 -6.49 14.07 -32.79
C TYR A 6 -7.24 13.44 -33.99
N ARG A 7 -8.50 13.85 -34.24
CA ARG A 7 -9.32 13.37 -35.35
C ARG A 7 -9.35 11.85 -35.45
N LEU A 8 -9.54 11.19 -34.30
CA LEU A 8 -9.63 9.72 -34.30
C LEU A 8 -10.86 9.29 -35.10
N ARG A 9 -10.80 8.07 -35.67
CA ARG A 9 -11.90 7.51 -36.46
C ARG A 9 -13.23 7.49 -35.68
N SER A 10 -14.36 7.67 -36.36
CA SER A 10 -15.70 7.69 -35.76
C SER A 10 -16.08 6.38 -35.05
N SER A 11 -15.46 5.25 -35.44
CA SER A 11 -15.68 3.94 -34.84
C SER A 11 -14.81 3.65 -33.59
N VAL A 12 -14.06 4.66 -33.10
CA VAL A 12 -13.28 4.48 -31.87
C VAL A 12 -14.22 4.26 -30.68
N ARG A 13 -13.92 3.26 -29.86
CA ARG A 13 -14.65 3.02 -28.60
C ARG A 13 -13.96 3.80 -27.50
N THR A 14 -14.74 4.48 -26.68
CA THR A 14 -14.23 5.29 -25.58
C THR A 14 -14.80 4.81 -24.27
N TYR A 15 -13.96 4.77 -23.24
CA TYR A 15 -14.31 4.41 -21.89
C TYR A 15 -13.79 5.49 -20.94
N ASN A 16 -14.62 5.92 -20.02
CA ASN A 16 -14.24 6.87 -18.98
C ASN A 16 -14.22 6.17 -17.63
N LEU A 17 -13.05 6.12 -16.98
CA LEU A 17 -12.86 5.53 -15.66
C LEU A 17 -12.81 6.63 -14.60
N GLY A 18 -13.98 7.16 -14.23
CA GLY A 18 -14.12 8.07 -13.08
C GLY A 18 -14.25 7.33 -11.75
N GLY A 19 -13.90 7.98 -10.65
CA GLY A 19 -14.11 7.46 -9.29
C GLY A 19 -13.25 6.28 -8.87
N MET A 20 -12.15 5.98 -9.60
CA MET A 20 -11.25 4.86 -9.30
C MET A 20 -10.09 5.25 -8.37
N GLY A 21 -9.94 6.55 -8.08
CA GLY A 21 -8.85 7.08 -7.26
C GLY A 21 -7.48 6.94 -7.94
N CYS A 22 -6.42 7.12 -7.16
CA CYS A 22 -5.05 7.18 -7.68
C CYS A 22 -4.58 5.90 -8.39
N SER A 23 -5.23 4.76 -8.17
CA SER A 23 -4.93 3.51 -8.88
C SER A 23 -5.58 3.40 -10.27
N ALA A 24 -6.32 4.43 -10.71
CA ALA A 24 -7.06 4.41 -11.98
C ALA A 24 -6.15 4.12 -13.19
N GLY A 25 -4.89 4.56 -13.19
CA GLY A 25 -3.96 4.29 -14.28
C GLY A 25 -3.68 2.79 -14.47
N VAL A 26 -3.47 2.05 -13.38
CA VAL A 26 -3.27 0.60 -13.41
C VAL A 26 -4.59 -0.13 -13.74
N ILE A 27 -5.73 0.34 -13.20
CA ILE A 27 -7.05 -0.21 -13.52
C ILE A 27 -7.38 -0.01 -15.01
N ALA A 28 -7.02 1.13 -15.59
CA ALA A 28 -7.22 1.39 -17.02
C ALA A 28 -6.38 0.45 -17.90
N VAL A 29 -5.17 0.12 -17.47
CA VAL A 29 -4.33 -0.91 -18.14
C VAL A 29 -5.00 -2.28 -18.07
N GLU A 30 -5.57 -2.66 -16.93
CA GLU A 30 -6.32 -3.90 -16.80
C GLU A 30 -7.51 -3.95 -17.77
N LEU A 31 -8.33 -2.90 -17.79
CA LEU A 31 -9.45 -2.81 -18.73
C LEU A 31 -8.98 -2.88 -20.19
N ALA A 32 -7.90 -2.16 -20.53
CA ALA A 32 -7.33 -2.20 -21.88
C ALA A 32 -6.84 -3.60 -22.25
N ARG A 33 -6.18 -4.32 -21.32
CA ARG A 33 -5.80 -5.73 -21.49
C ARG A 33 -7.01 -6.60 -21.81
N ASP A 34 -8.06 -6.50 -21.01
CA ASP A 34 -9.27 -7.33 -21.17
C ASP A 34 -9.98 -7.05 -22.49
N LEU A 35 -10.07 -5.79 -22.87
CA LEU A 35 -10.62 -5.39 -24.17
C LEU A 35 -9.76 -5.92 -25.33
N LEU A 36 -8.44 -5.89 -25.22
CA LEU A 36 -7.53 -6.42 -26.22
C LEU A 36 -7.58 -7.95 -26.32
N GLN A 37 -7.92 -8.66 -25.22
CA GLN A 37 -8.16 -10.11 -25.28
C GLN A 37 -9.42 -10.45 -26.08
N VAL A 38 -10.45 -9.64 -25.98
CA VAL A 38 -11.72 -9.84 -26.72
C VAL A 38 -11.61 -9.35 -28.16
N HIS A 39 -10.92 -8.23 -28.42
CA HIS A 39 -10.79 -7.62 -29.73
C HIS A 39 -9.42 -7.89 -30.34
N ARG A 40 -9.35 -8.85 -31.28
CA ARG A 40 -8.12 -9.19 -31.99
C ARG A 40 -7.70 -8.10 -32.97
N GLY A 41 -6.39 -7.92 -33.14
CA GLY A 41 -5.82 -6.95 -34.09
C GLY A 41 -6.13 -5.49 -33.71
N ALA A 42 -6.28 -5.22 -32.42
CA ALA A 42 -6.66 -3.91 -31.90
C ALA A 42 -5.53 -3.18 -31.17
N ARG A 43 -5.70 -1.87 -31.05
CA ARG A 43 -4.84 -0.99 -30.26
C ARG A 43 -5.72 -0.24 -29.24
N ALA A 44 -5.23 -0.10 -28.03
CA ALA A 44 -5.89 0.65 -26.96
C ALA A 44 -4.95 1.76 -26.48
N LEU A 45 -5.45 2.98 -26.44
CA LEU A 45 -4.76 4.12 -25.86
C LEU A 45 -5.33 4.39 -24.47
N VAL A 46 -4.52 4.19 -23.45
CA VAL A 46 -4.82 4.55 -22.07
C VAL A 46 -4.29 5.96 -21.82
N VAL A 47 -5.15 6.88 -21.47
CA VAL A 47 -4.77 8.25 -21.09
C VAL A 47 -5.19 8.46 -19.65
N SER A 48 -4.22 8.74 -18.78
CA SER A 48 -4.45 9.07 -17.38
C SER A 48 -4.15 10.53 -17.15
N THR A 49 -5.14 11.27 -16.69
CA THR A 49 -4.99 12.66 -16.22
C THR A 49 -6.13 12.99 -15.28
N GLU A 50 -5.83 13.83 -14.31
CA GLU A 50 -6.84 14.28 -13.34
C GLU A 50 -6.69 15.77 -13.07
N ASN A 51 -7.82 16.47 -12.96
CA ASN A 51 -7.85 17.87 -12.57
C ASN A 51 -7.93 17.98 -11.03
N LEU A 52 -6.82 17.84 -10.37
CA LEU A 52 -6.73 17.87 -8.91
C LEU A 52 -6.92 19.28 -8.32
N THR A 53 -6.82 20.34 -9.15
CA THR A 53 -7.03 21.73 -8.72
C THR A 53 -8.46 21.99 -8.25
N GLN A 54 -9.43 21.25 -8.77
CA GLN A 54 -10.84 21.35 -8.32
C GLN A 54 -11.02 20.91 -6.87
N ASN A 55 -10.14 20.07 -6.37
CA ASN A 55 -10.19 19.52 -5.02
C ASN A 55 -9.31 20.32 -4.04
N TRP A 56 -8.91 21.54 -4.43
CA TRP A 56 -8.16 22.43 -3.55
C TRP A 56 -9.00 22.82 -2.34
N TYR A 57 -8.58 22.41 -1.17
CA TYR A 57 -9.29 22.66 0.08
C TYR A 57 -8.94 24.05 0.64
N LEU A 58 -9.98 24.87 0.87
CA LEU A 58 -9.84 26.25 1.37
C LEU A 58 -10.15 26.37 2.86
N GLY A 59 -10.52 25.28 3.53
CA GLY A 59 -10.80 25.28 4.97
C GLY A 59 -9.58 25.12 5.85
N ALA A 60 -9.80 24.89 7.15
CA ALA A 60 -8.79 24.80 8.18
C ALA A 60 -8.59 23.36 8.73
N GLU A 61 -9.34 22.37 8.23
CA GLU A 61 -9.24 20.99 8.70
C GLU A 61 -7.92 20.36 8.26
N ARG A 62 -7.06 20.06 9.25
CA ARG A 62 -5.69 19.59 9.02
C ARG A 62 -5.59 18.32 8.18
N SER A 63 -6.53 17.39 8.35
CA SER A 63 -6.57 16.14 7.62
C SER A 63 -6.83 16.31 6.12
N MET A 64 -7.42 17.43 5.70
CA MET A 64 -7.71 17.78 4.32
C MET A 64 -6.63 18.69 3.70
N LEU A 65 -5.91 19.49 4.52
CA LEU A 65 -4.84 20.37 4.05
C LEU A 65 -3.64 19.59 3.47
N VAL A 66 -3.41 18.36 3.90
CA VAL A 66 -2.32 17.52 3.40
C VAL A 66 -2.45 17.30 1.88
N GLY A 67 -3.66 17.18 1.38
CA GLY A 67 -3.93 17.05 -0.06
C GLY A 67 -3.37 18.23 -0.87
N ASN A 68 -3.53 19.46 -0.37
CA ASN A 68 -3.02 20.67 -1.04
C ASN A 68 -1.49 20.66 -1.20
N ALA A 69 -0.77 20.07 -0.24
CA ALA A 69 0.68 19.96 -0.30
C ALA A 69 1.17 18.86 -1.24
N LEU A 70 0.42 17.75 -1.37
CA LEU A 70 0.85 16.57 -2.08
C LEU A 70 0.37 16.50 -3.53
N PHE A 71 -0.91 16.83 -3.77
CA PHE A 71 -1.52 16.64 -5.09
C PHE A 71 -1.02 17.65 -6.11
N ARG A 72 -0.71 17.15 -7.30
CA ARG A 72 -0.30 17.93 -8.48
C ARG A 72 -0.98 17.39 -9.72
N MET A 73 -1.15 18.23 -10.72
CA MET A 73 -1.64 17.81 -12.03
C MET A 73 -0.54 17.13 -12.82
N GLY A 74 -0.91 16.08 -13.53
CA GLY A 74 -0.02 15.36 -14.42
C GLY A 74 -0.82 14.50 -15.38
N GLY A 75 -0.14 13.88 -16.33
CA GLY A 75 -0.79 13.00 -17.29
C GLY A 75 0.17 11.98 -17.86
N SER A 76 -0.39 10.87 -18.32
CA SER A 76 0.34 9.83 -19.03
C SER A 76 -0.48 9.29 -20.19
N ALA A 77 0.19 8.76 -21.22
CA ALA A 77 -0.43 8.10 -22.35
C ALA A 77 0.31 6.80 -22.65
N VAL A 78 -0.42 5.68 -22.59
CA VAL A 78 0.11 4.34 -22.78
C VAL A 78 -0.61 3.70 -23.96
N LEU A 79 0.13 3.40 -25.03
CA LEU A 79 -0.39 2.69 -26.20
C LEU A 79 -0.16 1.19 -26.01
N MET A 80 -1.24 0.43 -25.92
CA MET A 80 -1.23 -1.03 -25.84
C MET A 80 -1.74 -1.64 -27.14
N THR A 81 -1.20 -2.79 -27.51
CA THR A 81 -1.59 -3.48 -28.75
C THR A 81 -1.55 -5.00 -28.57
N ASN A 82 -2.42 -5.69 -29.31
CA ASN A 82 -2.33 -7.13 -29.54
C ASN A 82 -2.09 -7.46 -31.02
N VAL A 83 -1.65 -6.48 -31.82
CA VAL A 83 -1.31 -6.66 -33.23
C VAL A 83 0.11 -7.24 -33.32
N PRO A 84 0.31 -8.45 -33.89
CA PRO A 84 1.65 -9.08 -33.95
C PRO A 84 2.69 -8.23 -34.66
N ALA A 85 2.31 -7.49 -35.69
CA ALA A 85 3.21 -6.60 -36.46
C ALA A 85 3.73 -5.41 -35.63
N ASP A 86 3.10 -5.08 -34.49
CA ASP A 86 3.56 -4.00 -33.62
C ASP A 86 4.63 -4.48 -32.60
N VAL A 87 4.77 -5.79 -32.36
CA VAL A 87 5.70 -6.34 -31.36
C VAL A 87 7.13 -5.81 -31.53
N PRO A 88 7.71 -5.71 -32.74
CA PRO A 88 9.05 -5.16 -32.89
C PRO A 88 9.18 -3.69 -32.48
N ARG A 89 8.10 -2.97 -32.27
CA ARG A 89 8.05 -1.57 -31.83
C ARG A 89 7.71 -1.41 -30.35
N CYS A 90 7.19 -2.46 -29.70
CA CYS A 90 6.82 -2.42 -28.30
C CYS A 90 8.06 -2.36 -27.40
N ARG A 91 8.02 -1.52 -26.38
CA ARG A 91 9.06 -1.46 -25.34
C ARG A 91 8.84 -2.53 -24.29
N TYR A 92 7.58 -2.76 -23.92
CA TYR A 92 7.18 -3.62 -22.81
C TYR A 92 6.11 -4.61 -23.22
N ARG A 93 6.07 -5.72 -22.49
CA ARG A 93 4.97 -6.67 -22.48
C ARG A 93 4.35 -6.67 -21.08
N LEU A 94 3.04 -6.48 -21.01
CA LEU A 94 2.29 -6.67 -19.77
C LEU A 94 2.24 -8.16 -19.43
N ALA A 95 2.83 -8.55 -18.32
CA ALA A 95 2.88 -9.95 -17.87
C ALA A 95 1.72 -10.29 -16.96
N HIS A 96 1.52 -9.52 -15.90
CA HIS A 96 0.48 -9.76 -14.90
C HIS A 96 -0.20 -8.46 -14.48
N VAL A 97 -1.46 -8.55 -14.11
CA VAL A 97 -2.21 -7.51 -13.42
C VAL A 97 -3.00 -8.16 -12.30
N VAL A 98 -2.90 -7.59 -11.10
CA VAL A 98 -3.66 -8.03 -9.92
C VAL A 98 -4.41 -6.84 -9.37
N ARG A 99 -5.72 -6.99 -9.22
CA ARG A 99 -6.61 -5.95 -8.72
C ARG A 99 -7.21 -6.36 -7.40
N THR A 100 -6.96 -5.56 -6.36
CA THR A 100 -7.51 -5.77 -5.02
C THR A 100 -8.38 -4.57 -4.62
N HIS A 101 -9.60 -4.86 -4.15
CA HIS A 101 -10.53 -3.86 -3.62
C HIS A 101 -11.02 -4.32 -2.25
N VAL A 102 -10.87 -3.47 -1.24
CA VAL A 102 -11.23 -3.78 0.16
C VAL A 102 -12.34 -2.87 0.69
N GLY A 103 -13.05 -2.17 -0.17
CA GLY A 103 -14.08 -1.20 0.18
C GLY A 103 -15.38 -1.78 0.75
N ALA A 104 -15.47 -3.10 0.93
CA ALA A 104 -16.54 -3.72 1.72
C ALA A 104 -16.35 -3.52 3.22
N ASP A 105 -15.15 -3.13 3.66
CA ASP A 105 -14.83 -2.73 5.02
C ASP A 105 -15.02 -1.23 5.15
N ASP A 106 -15.85 -0.78 6.09
CA ASP A 106 -16.18 0.64 6.28
C ASP A 106 -14.95 1.49 6.62
N GLN A 107 -14.00 0.96 7.40
CA GLN A 107 -12.76 1.66 7.72
C GLN A 107 -11.88 1.85 6.48
N ALA A 108 -11.87 0.86 5.59
CA ALA A 108 -11.15 0.95 4.33
C ALA A 108 -11.85 1.88 3.34
N TYR A 109 -13.19 1.88 3.32
CA TYR A 109 -13.98 2.79 2.50
C TYR A 109 -13.74 4.25 2.88
N ASP A 110 -13.75 4.57 4.18
CA ASP A 110 -13.58 5.92 4.73
C ASP A 110 -12.11 6.38 4.83
N ALA A 111 -11.16 5.52 4.47
CA ALA A 111 -9.73 5.84 4.61
C ALA A 111 -9.30 7.06 3.79
N ILE A 112 -9.88 7.23 2.58
CA ILE A 112 -9.70 8.40 1.71
C ILE A 112 -11.09 8.76 1.19
N PHE A 113 -11.64 9.88 1.61
CA PHE A 113 -12.99 10.27 1.26
C PHE A 113 -13.13 11.78 1.05
N GLU A 114 -13.84 12.19 0.00
CA GLU A 114 -14.20 13.59 -0.21
C GLU A 114 -15.43 13.93 0.64
N MET A 115 -15.31 14.95 1.49
CA MET A 115 -16.39 15.37 2.36
C MET A 115 -16.33 16.88 2.65
N GLU A 116 -17.38 17.39 3.21
CA GLU A 116 -17.45 18.76 3.72
C GLU A 116 -16.95 18.81 5.17
N ASP A 117 -16.24 19.86 5.53
CA ASP A 117 -15.87 20.17 6.90
C ASP A 117 -17.05 20.84 7.64
N VAL A 118 -16.83 21.22 8.90
CA VAL A 118 -17.85 21.88 9.73
C VAL A 118 -18.33 23.25 9.18
N THR A 119 -17.60 23.83 8.25
CA THR A 119 -17.92 25.11 7.59
C THR A 119 -18.58 24.90 6.22
N GLY A 120 -18.72 23.66 5.74
CA GLY A 120 -19.21 23.32 4.41
C GLY A 120 -18.16 23.38 3.31
N ALA A 121 -16.87 23.58 3.66
CA ALA A 121 -15.79 23.55 2.69
C ALA A 121 -15.42 22.11 2.33
N ARG A 122 -15.41 21.79 1.02
CA ARG A 122 -15.08 20.44 0.52
C ARG A 122 -13.60 20.19 0.47
N GLY A 123 -13.20 18.99 0.87
CA GLY A 123 -11.82 18.53 0.79
C GLY A 123 -11.71 17.02 0.82
N VAL A 124 -10.54 16.51 0.44
CA VAL A 124 -10.22 15.09 0.55
C VAL A 124 -9.63 14.81 1.93
N LYS A 125 -10.41 14.12 2.76
CA LYS A 125 -9.98 13.68 4.08
C LYS A 125 -9.12 12.44 3.96
N LEU A 126 -7.94 12.48 4.60
CA LEU A 126 -7.06 11.34 4.79
C LEU A 126 -7.18 10.88 6.25
N SER A 127 -7.66 9.65 6.46
CA SER A 127 -7.82 9.10 7.80
C SER A 127 -6.47 8.74 8.44
N LYS A 128 -6.43 8.68 9.78
CA LYS A 128 -5.21 8.33 10.52
C LYS A 128 -4.80 6.87 10.34
N ASN A 129 -5.76 5.99 10.04
CA ASN A 129 -5.56 4.55 9.85
C ASN A 129 -5.24 4.16 8.40
N ILE A 130 -5.02 5.14 7.52
CA ILE A 130 -4.76 4.90 6.09
C ILE A 130 -3.59 3.93 5.85
N MET A 131 -2.56 3.96 6.70
CA MET A 131 -1.40 3.08 6.58
C MET A 131 -1.74 1.64 6.94
N ASP A 132 -2.59 1.40 7.94
CA ASP A 132 -3.04 0.06 8.32
C ASP A 132 -3.94 -0.53 7.24
N VAL A 133 -4.85 0.28 6.69
CA VAL A 133 -5.72 -0.10 5.57
C VAL A 133 -4.89 -0.44 4.33
N ALA A 134 -3.90 0.40 4.00
CA ALA A 134 -3.00 0.17 2.87
C ALA A 134 -2.18 -1.12 3.06
N GLY A 135 -1.67 -1.38 4.27
CA GLY A 135 -0.98 -2.61 4.63
C GLY A 135 -1.85 -3.85 4.47
N GLY A 136 -3.12 -3.79 4.91
CA GLY A 136 -4.10 -4.86 4.72
C GLY A 136 -4.42 -5.12 3.24
N ALA A 137 -4.60 -4.07 2.45
CA ALA A 137 -4.83 -4.17 1.01
C ALA A 137 -3.60 -4.72 0.26
N LEU A 138 -2.40 -4.26 0.62
CA LEU A 138 -1.13 -4.77 0.09
C LEU A 138 -0.98 -6.27 0.37
N LYS A 139 -1.22 -6.71 1.60
CA LYS A 139 -1.13 -8.11 1.96
C LYS A 139 -2.04 -9.00 1.08
N ARG A 140 -3.28 -8.56 0.84
CA ARG A 140 -4.21 -9.28 -0.07
C ARG A 140 -3.68 -9.29 -1.50
N ASN A 141 -3.21 -8.15 -2.00
CA ASN A 141 -2.65 -8.04 -3.35
C ASN A 141 -1.43 -8.95 -3.53
N LEU A 142 -0.51 -8.97 -2.56
CA LEU A 142 0.66 -9.84 -2.57
C LEU A 142 0.31 -11.32 -2.49
N THR A 143 -0.75 -11.68 -1.79
CA THR A 143 -1.22 -13.08 -1.73
C THR A 143 -1.60 -13.61 -3.12
N GLU A 144 -2.12 -12.75 -3.99
CA GLU A 144 -2.48 -13.09 -5.36
C GLU A 144 -1.29 -12.94 -6.33
N LEU A 145 -0.45 -11.91 -6.14
CA LEU A 145 0.68 -11.60 -7.03
C LEU A 145 1.86 -12.55 -6.84
N ALA A 146 2.24 -12.82 -5.58
CA ALA A 146 3.47 -13.56 -5.26
C ALA A 146 3.54 -14.95 -5.93
N PRO A 147 2.48 -15.77 -5.98
CA PRO A 147 2.51 -17.05 -6.69
C PRO A 147 2.74 -16.93 -8.20
N LEU A 148 2.41 -15.77 -8.81
CA LEU A 148 2.55 -15.54 -10.25
C LEU A 148 3.96 -15.10 -10.65
N VAL A 149 4.71 -14.51 -9.71
CA VAL A 149 5.98 -13.82 -10.02
C VAL A 149 7.19 -14.40 -9.31
N LEU A 150 7.04 -14.90 -8.08
CA LEU A 150 8.14 -15.44 -7.30
C LEU A 150 8.60 -16.81 -7.81
N PRO A 151 9.90 -17.09 -7.82
CA PRO A 151 10.42 -18.43 -8.09
C PRO A 151 9.90 -19.47 -7.09
N LEU A 152 9.72 -20.70 -7.53
CA LEU A 152 9.18 -21.80 -6.68
C LEU A 152 10.00 -22.00 -5.39
N ARG A 153 11.31 -21.79 -5.43
CA ARG A 153 12.18 -21.86 -4.24
C ARG A 153 11.80 -20.84 -3.19
N GLU A 154 11.43 -19.62 -3.61
CA GLU A 154 11.06 -18.53 -2.72
C GLU A 154 9.66 -18.77 -2.13
N GLN A 155 8.75 -19.26 -2.96
CA GLN A 155 7.45 -19.72 -2.50
C GLN A 155 7.58 -20.84 -1.46
N ALA A 156 8.45 -21.84 -1.69
CA ALA A 156 8.70 -22.93 -0.75
C ALA A 156 9.29 -22.42 0.57
N ARG A 157 10.22 -21.46 0.54
CA ARG A 157 10.75 -20.80 1.74
C ARG A 157 9.65 -20.12 2.54
N PHE A 158 8.80 -19.36 1.87
CA PHE A 158 7.67 -18.67 2.51
C PHE A 158 6.74 -19.68 3.24
N PHE A 159 6.36 -20.77 2.57
CA PHE A 159 5.50 -21.79 3.17
C PHE A 159 6.19 -22.54 4.32
N ALA A 160 7.49 -22.81 4.22
CA ALA A 160 8.26 -23.41 5.32
C ALA A 160 8.28 -22.50 6.56
N HIS A 161 8.53 -21.20 6.38
CA HIS A 161 8.50 -20.23 7.47
C HIS A 161 7.10 -20.07 8.06
N LEU A 162 6.07 -20.00 7.22
CA LEU A 162 4.67 -19.95 7.67
C LEU A 162 4.31 -21.19 8.50
N GLY A 163 4.69 -22.37 8.03
CA GLY A 163 4.47 -23.65 8.74
C GLY A 163 5.17 -23.68 10.10
N LEU A 164 6.43 -23.25 10.16
CA LEU A 164 7.19 -23.13 11.41
C LEU A 164 6.54 -22.14 12.37
N HIS A 165 6.10 -21.00 11.89
CA HIS A 165 5.45 -19.97 12.72
C HIS A 165 4.12 -20.49 13.30
N LEU A 166 3.28 -21.12 12.50
CA LEU A 166 2.03 -21.71 12.95
C LEU A 166 2.27 -22.84 13.96
N TRP A 167 3.27 -23.70 13.72
CA TRP A 167 3.66 -24.77 14.65
C TRP A 167 4.16 -24.23 16.00
N GLN A 168 4.96 -23.15 16.00
CA GLN A 168 5.41 -22.49 17.22
C GLN A 168 4.26 -21.87 18.00
N GLN A 169 3.30 -21.23 17.34
CA GLN A 169 2.11 -20.71 17.96
C GLN A 169 1.30 -21.83 18.63
N GLN A 170 1.08 -22.96 17.97
CA GLN A 170 0.37 -24.10 18.56
C GLN A 170 1.08 -24.68 19.78
N ARG A 171 2.42 -24.75 19.77
CA ARG A 171 3.19 -25.21 20.93
C ARG A 171 3.12 -24.23 22.11
N GLY A 172 3.11 -22.94 21.87
CA GLY A 172 2.90 -21.91 22.90
C GLY A 172 1.56 -22.09 23.62
N TRP A 173 0.49 -22.36 22.89
CA TRP A 173 -0.84 -22.65 23.47
C TRP A 173 -0.86 -23.95 24.26
N ALA A 174 -0.24 -25.02 23.76
CA ALA A 174 -0.16 -26.31 24.45
C ALA A 174 0.64 -26.22 25.78
N TRP A 175 1.62 -25.33 25.86
CA TRP A 175 2.39 -25.07 27.07
C TRP A 175 1.59 -24.28 28.11
N ALA A 176 0.85 -23.26 27.68
CA ALA A 176 -0.03 -22.47 28.55
C ALA A 176 -1.15 -23.33 29.17
N TRP A 177 -1.70 -24.28 28.40
CA TRP A 177 -2.70 -25.22 28.92
C TRP A 177 -2.12 -26.22 29.93
N ARG A 178 -0.88 -26.70 29.77
CA ARG A 178 -0.23 -27.61 30.73
C ARG A 178 0.31 -26.93 31.98
N GLY A 179 0.61 -25.61 31.93
CA GLY A 179 1.05 -24.82 33.05
C GLY A 179 -0.10 -24.41 33.98
N GLY A 180 -1.30 -24.17 33.42
CA GLY A 180 -2.49 -23.77 34.21
C GLY A 180 -3.14 -24.89 35.00
N ALA A 181 -2.84 -26.16 34.72
CA ALA A 181 -3.45 -27.30 35.40
C ALA A 181 -2.70 -27.74 36.69
N ARG A 182 -1.60 -27.09 37.07
CA ARG A 182 -0.82 -27.45 38.27
C ARG A 182 -0.93 -26.47 39.43
N GLY A 183 -1.84 -25.49 39.36
CA GLY A 183 -2.02 -24.46 40.38
C GLY A 183 -3.32 -24.53 41.21
N ALA A 184 -4.12 -25.59 41.08
CA ALA A 184 -5.41 -25.70 41.78
C ALA A 184 -5.47 -26.97 42.64
N SER A 185 -4.59 -27.08 43.62
CA SER A 185 -4.79 -28.00 44.73
C SER A 185 -4.38 -27.30 46.05
N GLY A 186 -5.36 -26.76 46.75
CA GLY A 186 -5.13 -26.10 48.03
C GLY A 186 -6.43 -25.63 48.66
N THR A 187 -7.07 -26.54 49.41
CA THR A 187 -7.93 -26.35 50.59
C THR A 187 -9.29 -25.68 50.40
N SER A 188 -10.24 -26.59 50.45
CA SER A 188 -11.64 -26.35 50.81
C SER A 188 -11.79 -25.90 52.26
N ASP A 189 -12.57 -24.84 52.51
CA ASP A 189 -13.21 -24.62 53.81
C ASP A 189 -14.72 -24.36 53.60
N PRO A 190 -15.60 -25.19 54.14
CA PRO A 190 -17.03 -25.08 53.95
C PRO A 190 -17.67 -24.47 55.19
N HIS A 191 -18.06 -23.20 55.16
CA HIS A 191 -19.16 -22.65 55.98
C HIS A 191 -19.33 -21.14 55.78
N ARG A 192 -20.35 -20.74 55.02
CA ARG A 192 -21.36 -19.81 55.51
C ARG A 192 -22.55 -19.62 54.57
N ARG A 193 -23.65 -19.78 55.21
CA ARG A 193 -25.02 -19.76 54.68
C ARG A 193 -25.55 -18.37 54.36
N ARG A 194 -26.46 -18.36 53.38
CA ARG A 194 -27.75 -17.64 53.28
C ARG A 194 -27.78 -16.11 53.20
N GLY A 195 -28.54 -15.63 52.24
CA GLY A 195 -29.20 -14.35 52.24
C GLY A 195 -29.72 -13.94 50.87
N ALA A 196 -31.01 -14.01 50.70
CA ALA A 196 -31.81 -13.66 49.55
C ALA A 196 -31.85 -12.14 49.30
N GLY A 197 -32.17 -11.73 48.07
CA GLY A 197 -32.67 -10.38 47.83
C GLY A 197 -32.48 -9.90 46.37
N ALA A 198 -33.55 -9.96 45.61
CA ALA A 198 -33.69 -9.36 44.30
C ALA A 198 -33.72 -7.83 44.38
N SER A 199 -33.15 -7.15 43.37
CA SER A 199 -33.85 -6.05 42.66
C SER A 199 -33.00 -5.47 41.55
N ARG A 200 -33.65 -5.23 40.43
CA ARG A 200 -33.15 -4.52 39.23
C ARG A 200 -32.97 -3.04 39.56
N SER A 201 -31.88 -2.45 39.10
CA SER A 201 -31.86 -1.05 38.70
C SER A 201 -30.57 -0.75 37.93
N THR A 202 -30.72 -0.17 36.74
CA THR A 202 -29.69 0.43 35.92
C THR A 202 -29.02 1.61 36.60
N PRO A 203 -27.74 1.85 36.44
CA PRO A 203 -27.17 3.16 36.75
C PRO A 203 -26.60 3.88 35.55
N SER A 204 -26.97 5.12 35.53
CA SER A 204 -26.46 6.27 34.77
C SER A 204 -24.96 6.52 34.97
N ARG A 205 -24.37 7.06 33.90
CA ARG A 205 -23.00 7.54 33.75
C ARG A 205 -22.71 8.78 34.62
N PRO A 206 -21.58 8.87 35.30
CA PRO A 206 -21.12 10.15 35.87
C PRO A 206 -20.02 10.82 35.05
N PRO A 207 -19.79 12.15 35.26
CA PRO A 207 -19.00 13.01 34.38
C PRO A 207 -17.51 13.05 34.73
N ARG A 208 -16.74 13.53 33.76
CA ARG A 208 -15.29 13.76 33.74
C ARG A 208 -14.88 14.92 34.65
N PRO A 209 -13.79 14.88 35.39
CA PRO A 209 -13.15 16.08 35.93
C PRO A 209 -11.93 16.50 35.11
N LEU A 210 -11.71 17.83 35.11
CA LEU A 210 -10.69 18.64 34.49
C LEU A 210 -9.34 18.53 35.22
N LEU A 211 -8.27 18.81 34.44
CA LEU A 211 -6.85 18.91 34.82
C LEU A 211 -6.59 20.00 35.85
N PRO A 212 -5.44 19.96 36.54
CA PRO A 212 -4.51 21.06 36.33
C PRO A 212 -3.03 20.67 36.06
N ALA A 213 -2.32 21.66 35.52
CA ALA A 213 -0.93 21.66 35.12
C ALA A 213 0.03 21.79 36.31
N GLY A 214 1.27 21.32 36.12
CA GLY A 214 2.37 21.61 37.06
C GLY A 214 3.67 20.96 36.58
N THR A 215 4.64 21.76 36.23
CA THR A 215 6.03 21.50 35.85
C THR A 215 6.97 21.49 37.08
N PRO A 216 8.31 21.41 36.93
CA PRO A 216 9.13 20.20 37.03
C PRO A 216 10.16 20.32 38.18
N SER A 217 10.85 19.26 38.53
CA SER A 217 12.22 19.43 39.07
C SER A 217 13.04 18.14 39.03
N ALA A 218 14.34 18.38 38.78
CA ALA A 218 15.41 17.42 38.63
C ALA A 218 16.02 16.99 39.97
N SER A 219 16.75 15.89 39.97
CA SER A 219 18.06 15.57 40.57
C SER A 219 18.08 14.11 41.02
N ALA A 220 18.98 13.35 40.58
CA ALA A 220 20.39 13.13 40.84
C ALA A 220 20.67 11.81 41.60
N SER A 221 21.52 11.03 40.97
CA SER A 221 22.64 10.26 41.51
C SER A 221 22.44 8.95 42.27
N GLY A 222 23.06 7.90 41.70
CA GLY A 222 24.07 7.11 42.37
C GLY A 222 23.87 5.60 42.41
N PRO A 223 24.91 4.83 42.33
CA PRO A 223 24.94 3.48 41.77
C PRO A 223 25.04 2.36 42.83
N SER A 224 24.63 1.15 42.45
CA SER A 224 25.24 -0.05 43.06
C SER A 224 24.83 -1.35 42.36
N SER A 225 25.77 -1.98 41.80
CA SER A 225 26.33 -3.32 41.92
C SER A 225 25.47 -4.53 41.53
N THR A 226 25.99 -5.19 40.52
CA THR A 226 26.23 -6.63 40.35
C THR A 226 25.19 -7.63 40.82
N ALA A 227 24.55 -8.28 39.87
CA ALA A 227 24.37 -9.75 39.87
C ALA A 227 24.25 -10.23 38.43
N ALA A 228 25.27 -10.87 37.96
CA ALA A 228 25.27 -11.61 36.70
C ALA A 228 24.32 -12.81 36.86
N ALA A 229 23.14 -12.70 36.25
CA ALA A 229 22.28 -13.84 35.92
C ALA A 229 22.40 -14.06 34.42
N LEU A 230 23.13 -15.07 34.03
CA LEU A 230 23.11 -15.68 32.70
C LEU A 230 21.72 -16.26 32.45
N GLY A 231 20.80 -15.37 32.11
CA GLY A 231 19.53 -15.72 31.49
C GLY A 231 19.76 -15.81 29.99
N ALA A 232 19.73 -17.01 29.43
CA ALA A 232 19.62 -17.19 28.00
C ALA A 232 18.45 -16.34 27.52
N ALA A 233 18.75 -15.23 26.87
CA ALA A 233 17.74 -14.43 26.19
C ALA A 233 17.12 -15.36 25.15
N ALA A 234 15.88 -15.80 25.41
CA ALA A 234 15.05 -16.45 24.44
C ALA A 234 14.96 -15.47 23.26
N ALA A 235 15.59 -15.82 22.16
CA ALA A 235 15.54 -15.04 20.94
C ALA A 235 14.05 -14.81 20.64
N SER A 236 13.65 -13.56 20.51
CA SER A 236 12.31 -13.21 20.05
C SER A 236 12.03 -14.02 18.79
N PRO A 237 10.82 -14.59 18.63
CA PRO A 237 10.53 -15.36 17.44
C PRO A 237 10.81 -14.48 16.21
N PRO A 238 11.44 -15.02 15.16
CA PRO A 238 11.72 -14.28 13.95
C PRO A 238 10.39 -13.69 13.46
N GLY A 239 10.43 -12.41 13.05
CA GLY A 239 9.26 -11.73 12.49
C GLY A 239 8.72 -12.50 11.27
N PRO A 240 7.53 -12.14 10.77
CA PRO A 240 6.98 -12.79 9.60
C PRO A 240 7.98 -12.71 8.43
N TYR A 241 8.20 -13.84 7.77
CA TYR A 241 9.09 -13.91 6.61
C TYR A 241 8.58 -13.01 5.48
N VAL A 242 9.44 -12.13 5.00
CA VAL A 242 9.20 -11.31 3.80
C VAL A 242 9.92 -11.98 2.63
N PRO A 243 9.20 -12.38 1.56
CA PRO A 243 9.84 -12.92 0.37
C PRO A 243 10.80 -11.91 -0.27
N ASP A 244 11.90 -12.40 -0.81
CA ASP A 244 12.84 -11.58 -1.55
C ASP A 244 12.26 -11.25 -2.95
N PHE A 245 11.71 -10.04 -3.08
CA PHE A 245 11.10 -9.57 -4.32
C PHE A 245 12.13 -9.21 -5.41
N HIS A 246 13.43 -9.06 -5.10
CA HIS A 246 14.48 -8.89 -6.11
C HIS A 246 14.66 -10.15 -6.96
N THR A 247 14.21 -11.32 -6.47
CA THR A 247 14.17 -12.54 -7.27
C THR A 247 13.09 -12.50 -8.36
N ALA A 248 12.15 -11.55 -8.27
CA ALA A 248 11.02 -11.39 -9.18
C ALA A 248 11.09 -10.11 -10.00
N PHE A 249 11.74 -9.06 -9.50
CA PHE A 249 11.71 -7.73 -10.12
C PHE A 249 13.08 -7.06 -10.05
N GLU A 250 13.45 -6.41 -11.13
CA GLU A 250 14.62 -5.55 -11.25
C GLU A 250 14.27 -4.10 -10.89
N HIS A 251 12.97 -3.69 -11.08
CA HIS A 251 12.53 -2.32 -10.86
C HIS A 251 11.19 -2.25 -10.14
N PHE A 252 11.04 -1.20 -9.32
CA PHE A 252 9.86 -0.94 -8.50
C PHE A 252 9.34 0.47 -8.76
N CYS A 253 8.03 0.59 -9.02
CA CYS A 253 7.32 1.86 -9.19
C CYS A 253 6.14 1.89 -8.23
N PHE A 254 6.27 2.61 -7.13
CA PHE A 254 5.26 2.68 -6.09
C PHE A 254 4.56 4.04 -6.09
N HIS A 255 3.25 4.01 -6.19
CA HIS A 255 2.43 5.22 -6.20
C HIS A 255 2.88 6.25 -5.16
N THR A 256 3.09 7.48 -5.61
CA THR A 256 3.56 8.63 -4.81
C THR A 256 2.47 9.19 -3.90
N GLY A 257 1.84 8.32 -3.11
CA GLY A 257 0.78 8.71 -2.16
C GLY A 257 1.24 9.63 -1.05
N GLY A 258 2.57 9.79 -0.91
CA GLY A 258 3.27 10.61 0.07
C GLY A 258 4.52 9.90 0.55
N ARG A 259 5.46 10.67 1.13
CA ARG A 259 6.73 10.11 1.63
C ARG A 259 6.54 8.92 2.59
N PRO A 260 5.63 8.99 3.59
CA PRO A 260 5.43 7.87 4.51
C PRO A 260 5.00 6.56 3.84
N VAL A 261 4.28 6.64 2.71
CA VAL A 261 3.85 5.45 1.96
C VAL A 261 5.07 4.75 1.37
N ILE A 262 6.00 5.51 0.76
CA ILE A 262 7.22 4.96 0.16
C ILE A 262 8.12 4.38 1.27
N ASP A 263 8.32 5.10 2.38
CA ASP A 263 9.15 4.67 3.51
C ASP A 263 8.65 3.36 4.14
N VAL A 264 7.32 3.20 4.24
CA VAL A 264 6.72 1.96 4.78
C VAL A 264 6.86 0.80 3.79
N LEU A 265 6.69 1.04 2.49
CA LEU A 265 6.88 0.00 1.46
C LEU A 265 8.34 -0.46 1.39
N GLU A 266 9.30 0.48 1.39
CA GLU A 266 10.73 0.19 1.44
C GLU A 266 11.05 -0.77 2.60
N LYS A 267 10.58 -0.42 3.80
CA LYS A 267 10.81 -1.22 5.01
C LYS A 267 10.04 -2.55 5.02
N ALA A 268 8.76 -2.53 4.61
CA ALA A 268 7.89 -3.70 4.67
C ALA A 268 8.25 -4.78 3.64
N LEU A 269 8.86 -4.40 2.52
CA LEU A 269 9.28 -5.30 1.45
C LEU A 269 10.79 -5.56 1.47
N ASP A 270 11.52 -5.06 2.48
CA ASP A 270 12.97 -5.20 2.64
C ASP A 270 13.73 -4.71 1.40
N LEU A 271 13.34 -3.53 0.89
CA LEU A 271 13.92 -2.91 -0.29
C LEU A 271 15.04 -1.94 0.08
N THR A 272 15.91 -1.66 -0.88
CA THR A 272 16.97 -0.65 -0.74
C THR A 272 16.48 0.75 -1.14
N THR A 273 17.25 1.77 -0.79
CA THR A 273 16.97 3.15 -1.22
C THR A 273 17.03 3.32 -2.73
N VAL A 274 17.81 2.50 -3.44
CA VAL A 274 17.91 2.49 -4.91
C VAL A 274 16.62 1.96 -5.54
N ASP A 275 15.99 0.96 -4.92
CA ASP A 275 14.75 0.37 -5.42
C ASP A 275 13.58 1.36 -5.40
N VAL A 276 13.53 2.23 -4.39
CA VAL A 276 12.47 3.24 -4.24
C VAL A 276 12.86 4.62 -4.78
N GLU A 277 14.03 4.75 -5.40
CA GLU A 277 14.52 6.03 -5.90
C GLU A 277 13.58 6.64 -6.95
N ALA A 278 13.07 5.84 -7.89
CA ALA A 278 12.12 6.29 -8.90
C ALA A 278 10.86 6.91 -8.28
N SER A 279 10.32 6.27 -7.23
CA SER A 279 9.14 6.75 -6.49
C SER A 279 9.45 8.02 -5.71
N ARG A 280 10.62 8.10 -5.07
CA ARG A 280 11.07 9.31 -4.37
C ARG A 280 11.34 10.48 -5.31
N TYR A 281 11.94 10.19 -6.47
CA TYR A 281 12.16 11.18 -7.54
C TYR A 281 10.81 11.71 -8.04
N ALA A 282 9.89 10.83 -8.43
CA ALA A 282 8.58 11.24 -8.95
C ALA A 282 7.80 12.08 -7.92
N LEU A 283 7.83 11.69 -6.62
CA LEU A 283 7.19 12.47 -5.56
C LEU A 283 7.83 13.85 -5.39
N ARG A 284 9.15 13.96 -5.46
CA ARG A 284 9.88 15.22 -5.30
C ARG A 284 9.62 16.18 -6.46
N VAL A 285 9.70 15.69 -7.69
CA VAL A 285 9.66 16.51 -8.90
C VAL A 285 8.23 16.81 -9.34
N TYR A 286 7.37 15.80 -9.31
CA TYR A 286 5.99 15.89 -9.83
C TYR A 286 4.92 15.90 -8.75
N GLY A 287 5.25 15.51 -7.51
CA GLY A 287 4.28 15.32 -6.43
C GLY A 287 3.41 14.09 -6.66
N ASN A 288 2.23 14.07 -6.03
CA ASN A 288 1.23 13.05 -6.28
C ASN A 288 0.34 13.45 -7.46
N THR A 289 0.62 12.92 -8.63
CA THR A 289 -0.17 13.12 -9.85
C THR A 289 -1.28 12.09 -10.03
N SER A 290 -1.67 11.42 -8.93
CA SER A 290 -2.74 10.43 -8.88
C SER A 290 -2.51 9.28 -9.87
N SER A 291 -3.42 9.04 -10.80
CA SER A 291 -3.38 7.91 -11.75
C SER A 291 -2.17 7.91 -12.68
N ALA A 292 -1.49 9.04 -12.86
CA ALA A 292 -0.31 9.16 -13.71
C ALA A 292 1.02 8.88 -12.98
N SER A 293 1.05 8.86 -11.64
CA SER A 293 2.28 8.82 -10.84
C SER A 293 3.25 7.71 -11.23
N VAL A 294 2.80 6.47 -11.31
CA VAL A 294 3.65 5.29 -11.60
C VAL A 294 4.29 5.32 -12.99
N TRP A 295 3.75 6.14 -13.89
CA TRP A 295 4.31 6.33 -15.23
C TRP A 295 5.49 7.30 -15.25
N TYR A 296 5.49 8.33 -14.40
CA TYR A 296 6.64 9.20 -14.19
C TYR A 296 7.82 8.47 -13.56
N GLU A 297 7.54 7.48 -12.72
CA GLU A 297 8.56 6.61 -12.14
C GLU A 297 9.20 5.73 -13.22
N MET A 298 8.38 5.17 -14.10
CA MET A 298 8.86 4.36 -15.22
C MET A 298 9.66 5.22 -16.23
N GLU A 299 9.21 6.46 -16.49
CA GLU A 299 9.95 7.44 -17.31
C GLU A 299 11.32 7.74 -16.71
N PHE A 300 11.41 7.93 -15.38
CA PHE A 300 12.68 8.13 -14.70
C PHE A 300 13.64 6.94 -14.90
N LEU A 301 13.16 5.71 -14.72
CA LEU A 301 13.97 4.50 -14.91
C LEU A 301 14.46 4.37 -16.37
N GLU A 302 13.61 4.69 -17.33
CA GLU A 302 13.98 4.77 -18.76
C GLU A 302 15.06 5.83 -19.00
N ALA A 303 14.81 7.06 -18.54
CA ALA A 303 15.70 8.21 -18.74
C ALA A 303 17.07 8.01 -18.08
N ALA A 304 17.11 7.35 -16.91
CA ALA A 304 18.33 6.95 -16.23
C ALA A 304 19.07 5.78 -16.90
N GLY A 305 18.53 5.21 -17.98
CA GLY A 305 19.14 4.10 -18.71
C GLY A 305 19.18 2.80 -17.92
N ARG A 306 18.25 2.61 -16.98
CA ARG A 306 18.21 1.41 -16.12
C ARG A 306 17.46 0.25 -16.77
N MET A 307 16.56 0.52 -17.74
CA MET A 307 15.71 -0.49 -18.37
C MET A 307 16.47 -1.32 -19.39
N ARG A 308 16.67 -2.60 -19.09
CA ARG A 308 17.32 -3.59 -19.94
C ARG A 308 16.32 -4.62 -20.46
N SER A 309 16.63 -5.21 -21.60
CA SER A 309 15.82 -6.31 -22.16
C SER A 309 15.73 -7.47 -21.17
N GLY A 310 14.51 -7.90 -20.87
CA GLY A 310 14.22 -8.95 -19.89
C GLY A 310 13.88 -8.45 -18.51
N ASP A 311 14.21 -7.20 -18.17
CA ASP A 311 13.91 -6.62 -16.85
C ASP A 311 12.40 -6.63 -16.58
N ARG A 312 12.06 -6.93 -15.35
CA ARG A 312 10.68 -6.92 -14.85
C ARG A 312 10.47 -5.73 -13.93
N THR A 313 9.46 -4.94 -14.24
CA THR A 313 9.07 -3.77 -13.45
C THR A 313 7.75 -4.05 -12.76
N TRP A 314 7.71 -3.86 -11.45
CA TRP A 314 6.48 -3.91 -10.67
C TRP A 314 5.96 -2.51 -10.40
N GLN A 315 4.78 -2.20 -10.97
CA GLN A 315 4.00 -1.01 -10.62
C GLN A 315 2.98 -1.40 -9.55
N LEU A 316 2.97 -0.66 -8.44
CA LEU A 316 2.01 -0.80 -7.35
C LEU A 316 1.29 0.52 -7.13
N ALA A 317 -0.02 0.54 -7.30
CA ALA A 317 -0.83 1.74 -7.12
C ALA A 317 -1.89 1.53 -6.04
N PHE A 318 -1.93 2.48 -5.10
CA PHE A 318 -3.03 2.60 -4.14
C PHE A 318 -4.07 3.59 -4.64
N GLY A 319 -5.33 3.40 -4.26
CA GLY A 319 -6.42 4.31 -4.60
C GLY A 319 -7.51 4.33 -3.55
N SER A 320 -8.28 5.43 -3.51
CA SER A 320 -9.44 5.54 -2.65
C SER A 320 -10.44 4.40 -2.86
N GLY A 321 -11.18 4.08 -1.81
CA GLY A 321 -12.22 3.12 -1.87
C GLY A 321 -12.12 1.78 -1.15
N PHE A 322 -11.06 1.22 -0.52
CA PHE A 322 -9.65 1.39 -0.77
C PHE A 322 -9.17 0.33 -1.77
N LYS A 323 -8.22 0.66 -2.63
CA LYS A 323 -7.74 -0.24 -3.69
C LYS A 323 -6.23 -0.37 -3.66
N CYS A 324 -5.72 -1.57 -4.01
CA CYS A 324 -4.32 -1.86 -4.21
C CYS A 324 -4.17 -2.68 -5.49
N ASN A 325 -3.53 -2.11 -6.50
CA ASN A 325 -3.45 -2.73 -7.81
C ASN A 325 -1.99 -2.83 -8.27
N SER A 326 -1.64 -3.99 -8.78
CA SER A 326 -0.31 -4.29 -9.31
C SER A 326 -0.35 -4.51 -10.81
N ALA A 327 0.65 -4.00 -11.54
CA ALA A 327 0.95 -4.38 -12.91
C ALA A 327 2.42 -4.78 -13.01
N VAL A 328 2.69 -5.85 -13.73
CA VAL A 328 4.04 -6.36 -13.97
C VAL A 328 4.35 -6.28 -15.46
N TRP A 329 5.41 -5.55 -15.76
CA TRP A 329 5.89 -5.34 -17.12
C TRP A 329 7.22 -6.07 -17.33
N VAL A 330 7.43 -6.56 -18.56
CA VAL A 330 8.71 -7.12 -18.99
C VAL A 330 9.22 -6.25 -20.12
N ALA A 331 10.44 -5.72 -19.99
CA ALA A 331 11.10 -4.96 -21.03
C ALA A 331 11.49 -5.90 -22.18
N LEU A 332 11.07 -5.57 -23.40
CA LEU A 332 11.34 -6.35 -24.61
C LEU A 332 12.66 -5.96 -25.28
N ARG A 333 13.25 -4.86 -24.87
CA ARG A 333 14.51 -4.32 -25.36
C ARG A 333 15.14 -3.38 -24.36
N ASP A 334 16.39 -3.07 -24.53
CA ASP A 334 17.05 -1.96 -23.85
C ASP A 334 16.40 -0.65 -24.24
N VAL A 335 16.18 0.22 -23.26
CA VAL A 335 15.70 1.58 -23.49
C VAL A 335 16.89 2.52 -23.41
N PRO A 336 17.22 3.27 -24.49
CA PRO A 336 18.30 4.23 -24.45
C PRO A 336 18.08 5.30 -23.38
N PRO A 337 19.11 5.71 -22.63
CA PRO A 337 18.99 6.76 -21.65
C PRO A 337 18.65 8.10 -22.29
N ALA A 338 17.87 8.91 -21.59
CA ALA A 338 17.49 10.26 -21.98
C ALA A 338 17.65 11.21 -20.77
N PRO A 339 18.89 11.51 -20.35
CA PRO A 339 19.16 12.22 -19.09
C PRO A 339 18.58 13.63 -19.05
N ASP A 340 18.40 14.28 -20.21
CA ASP A 340 17.77 15.60 -20.37
C ASP A 340 16.27 15.60 -19.98
N VAL A 341 15.64 14.43 -19.86
CA VAL A 341 14.28 14.29 -19.32
C VAL A 341 14.28 14.33 -17.79
N ILE A 342 15.41 13.98 -17.15
CA ILE A 342 15.54 13.99 -15.69
C ILE A 342 15.66 15.44 -15.23
N ARG A 343 14.67 15.90 -14.47
CA ARG A 343 14.62 17.25 -13.94
C ARG A 343 15.36 17.35 -12.60
N GLU A 344 16.16 18.38 -12.45
CA GLU A 344 16.67 18.81 -11.16
C GLU A 344 15.49 19.45 -10.40
N GLY A 345 15.09 18.88 -9.26
CA GLY A 345 13.98 19.34 -8.46
C GLY A 345 14.41 20.27 -7.33
#